data_307eedefcdbed413f4a94191ff39b5f3
#
_entry.id   307eedefcdbed413f4a94191ff39b5f3
#
_cell.length_a   1.000
_cell.length_b   1.000
_cell.length_c   1.000
_cell.angle_alpha   90.00
_cell.angle_beta   90.00
_cell.angle_gamma   90.00
#
_symmetry.space_group_name_H-M   'P 1'
#
loop_
_entity.id
_entity.type
_entity.pdbx_description
1 polymer ?
#
loop_
_entity_poly.entity_id
_entity_poly.type
_entity_poly.pdbx_seq_one_letter_code
_entity_poly.pdbx_strand_id
1 'polypeptide(L)'
;MFDWNDLRFFLELQRSGRLLTAAQRLKTTHATVARHIEAIEKSLGTALFVQHAQGYELTPSGEALLKHAEACLLYTSDAADERS
;
A
#
# COMPACT_ATOMS: atom_id res chain seq x y z
N MET A 1 6.58 -12.37 -5.91
CA MET A 1 6.72 -10.90 -5.94
C MET A 1 5.43 -10.26 -6.43
N PHE A 2 5.06 -9.17 -5.83
CA PHE A 2 3.86 -8.43 -6.23
C PHE A 2 4.25 -7.28 -7.14
N ASP A 3 3.32 -6.80 -7.95
CA ASP A 3 3.64 -5.76 -8.90
C ASP A 3 3.37 -4.37 -8.33
N TRP A 4 3.69 -3.36 -9.12
CA TRP A 4 3.59 -1.97 -8.71
C TRP A 4 2.15 -1.56 -8.37
N ASN A 5 1.17 -2.11 -9.07
CA ASN A 5 -0.22 -1.80 -8.80
C ASN A 5 -0.62 -2.18 -7.39
N ASP A 6 -0.22 -3.37 -6.95
CA ASP A 6 -0.52 -3.81 -5.60
C ASP A 6 0.10 -2.87 -4.59
N LEU A 7 1.32 -2.44 -4.85
CA LEU A 7 2.03 -1.55 -3.96
C LEU A 7 1.32 -0.18 -3.87
N ARG A 8 0.80 0.30 -4.99
CA ARG A 8 0.02 1.54 -5.01
C ARG A 8 -1.18 1.44 -4.07
N PHE A 9 -1.88 0.33 -4.12
CA PHE A 9 -3.04 0.12 -3.27
C PHE A 9 -2.64 0.09 -1.79
N PHE A 10 -1.53 -0.56 -1.50
CA PHE A 10 -1.00 -0.60 -0.14
C PHE A 10 -0.67 0.81 0.36
N LEU A 11 0.03 1.58 -0.44
CA LEU A 11 0.44 2.93 -0.05
C LEU A 11 -0.76 3.84 0.17
N GLU A 12 -1.77 3.73 -0.70
CA GLU A 12 -2.94 4.57 -0.58
C GLU A 12 -3.74 4.23 0.67
N LEU A 13 -3.88 2.95 0.98
CA LEU A 13 -4.58 2.54 2.19
C LEU A 13 -3.82 2.97 3.43
N GLN A 14 -2.51 2.84 3.41
CA GLN A 14 -1.67 3.28 4.52
C GLN A 14 -1.83 4.79 4.75
N ARG A 15 -1.85 5.54 3.67
CA ARG A 15 -1.93 7.00 3.76
C ARG A 15 -3.29 7.47 4.26
N SER A 16 -4.35 6.89 3.76
CA SER A 16 -5.69 7.32 4.13
C SER A 16 -6.19 6.67 5.42
N GLY A 17 -5.73 5.46 5.71
CA GLY A 17 -6.15 4.73 6.89
C GLY A 17 -7.53 4.15 6.79
N ARG A 18 -8.24 4.37 5.69
CA ARG A 18 -9.60 3.87 5.50
C ARG A 18 -9.77 3.28 4.12
N LEU A 19 -10.43 2.14 4.10
CA LEU A 19 -10.61 1.41 2.85
C LEU A 19 -11.44 2.19 1.84
N LEU A 20 -12.53 2.81 2.30
CA LEU A 20 -13.39 3.59 1.41
C LEU A 20 -12.66 4.79 0.84
N THR A 21 -11.90 5.48 1.67
CA THR A 21 -11.16 6.65 1.22
C THR A 21 -10.10 6.26 0.19
N ALA A 22 -9.39 5.17 0.46
CA ALA A 22 -8.39 4.68 -0.49
C ALA A 22 -9.04 4.33 -1.82
N ALA A 23 -10.21 3.68 -1.77
CA ALA A 23 -10.92 3.31 -2.99
C ALA A 23 -11.32 4.54 -3.79
N GLN A 24 -11.80 5.58 -3.11
CA GLN A 24 -12.19 6.81 -3.79
C GLN A 24 -11.01 7.47 -4.47
N ARG A 25 -9.88 7.49 -3.80
CA ARG A 25 -8.67 8.10 -4.36
C ARG A 25 -8.16 7.33 -5.55
N LEU A 26 -8.30 6.01 -5.52
CA LEU A 26 -7.86 5.15 -6.61
C LEU A 26 -8.92 4.96 -7.67
N LYS A 27 -10.10 5.54 -7.47
CA LYS A 27 -11.21 5.46 -8.41
C LYS A 27 -11.62 4.02 -8.65
N THR A 28 -11.79 3.29 -7.56
CA THR A 28 -12.18 1.89 -7.63
C THR A 28 -13.07 1.58 -6.42
N THR A 29 -13.41 0.31 -6.22
CA THR A 29 -14.27 -0.08 -5.11
C THR A 29 -13.41 -0.55 -3.94
N HIS A 30 -14.00 -0.48 -2.73
CA HIS A 30 -13.28 -0.93 -1.54
C HIS A 30 -12.96 -2.41 -1.62
N ALA A 31 -13.81 -3.20 -2.29
CA ALA A 31 -13.54 -4.63 -2.44
C ALA A 31 -12.27 -4.87 -3.27
N THR A 32 -12.07 -4.06 -4.29
CA THR A 32 -10.87 -4.17 -5.12
C THR A 32 -9.62 -3.84 -4.32
N VAL A 33 -9.68 -2.76 -3.51
CA VAL A 33 -8.55 -2.40 -2.67
C VAL A 33 -8.22 -3.53 -1.70
N ALA A 34 -9.24 -4.07 -1.03
CA ALA A 34 -9.04 -5.16 -0.09
C ALA A 34 -8.40 -6.36 -0.75
N ARG A 35 -8.83 -6.68 -1.97
CA ARG A 35 -8.30 -7.83 -2.69
C ARG A 35 -6.82 -7.66 -2.99
N HIS A 36 -6.41 -6.47 -3.40
CA HIS A 36 -5.00 -6.21 -3.68
C HIS A 36 -4.17 -6.31 -2.41
N ILE A 37 -4.69 -5.77 -1.30
CA ILE A 37 -3.98 -5.87 -0.03
C ILE A 37 -3.84 -7.33 0.40
N GLU A 38 -4.90 -8.11 0.27
CA GLU A 38 -4.84 -9.52 0.61
C GLU A 38 -3.83 -10.26 -0.24
N ALA A 39 -3.73 -9.90 -1.51
CA ALA A 39 -2.78 -10.54 -2.41
C ALA A 39 -1.34 -10.30 -1.93
N ILE A 40 -1.05 -9.08 -1.50
CA ILE A 40 0.28 -8.79 -0.97
C ILE A 40 0.53 -9.58 0.31
N GLU A 41 -0.45 -9.58 1.21
CA GLU A 41 -0.32 -10.29 2.48
C GLU A 41 -0.08 -11.80 2.25
N LYS A 42 -0.79 -12.35 1.29
CA LYS A 42 -0.63 -13.75 0.95
C LYS A 42 0.76 -14.02 0.38
N SER A 43 1.22 -13.13 -0.47
CA SER A 43 2.52 -13.25 -1.10
C SER A 43 3.64 -13.22 -0.06
N LEU A 44 3.49 -12.39 0.95
CA LEU A 44 4.51 -12.23 1.99
C LEU A 44 4.32 -13.19 3.16
N GLY A 45 3.14 -13.81 3.24
CA GLY A 45 2.86 -14.73 4.33
C GLY A 45 2.65 -14.06 5.68
N THR A 46 2.28 -12.79 5.68
CA THR A 46 2.08 -12.06 6.92
C THR A 46 1.06 -10.97 6.70
N ALA A 47 0.41 -10.55 7.79
CA ALA A 47 -0.55 -9.46 7.73
C ALA A 47 0.16 -8.12 7.70
N LEU A 48 -0.33 -7.21 6.88
CA LEU A 48 0.23 -5.88 6.76
C LEU A 48 -0.59 -4.84 7.51
N PHE A 49 -1.87 -5.09 7.70
CA PHE A 49 -2.78 -4.16 8.37
C PHE A 49 -3.57 -4.85 9.45
N VAL A 50 -3.88 -4.09 10.48
CA VAL A 50 -4.82 -4.48 11.52
C VAL A 50 -6.01 -3.55 11.41
N GLN A 51 -7.21 -4.12 11.34
CA GLN A 51 -8.44 -3.33 11.27
C GLN A 51 -8.99 -3.09 12.67
N HIS A 52 -9.35 -1.85 12.95
CA HIS A 52 -10.00 -1.53 14.21
C HIS A 52 -11.05 -0.43 13.95
N ALA A 53 -11.69 0.02 15.01
CA ALA A 53 -12.88 0.88 14.88
C ALA A 53 -12.60 2.14 14.08
N GLN A 54 -11.40 2.65 14.16
CA GLN A 54 -11.07 3.93 13.50
C GLN A 54 -10.44 3.76 12.13
N GLY A 55 -10.24 2.52 11.68
CA GLY A 55 -9.68 2.30 10.38
C GLY A 55 -8.61 1.22 10.40
N TYR A 56 -7.65 1.36 9.51
CA TYR A 56 -6.57 0.39 9.34
C TYR A 56 -5.27 0.96 9.85
N GLU A 57 -4.48 0.10 10.49
CA GLU A 57 -3.20 0.47 11.05
C GLU A 57 -2.16 -0.55 10.62
N LEU A 58 -0.93 -0.09 10.39
CA LEU A 58 0.13 -0.98 9.94
C LEU A 58 0.58 -1.91 11.06
N THR A 59 0.83 -3.18 10.68
CA THR A 59 1.55 -4.10 11.55
C THR A 59 3.04 -3.81 11.42
N PRO A 60 3.90 -4.40 12.30
CA PRO A 60 5.34 -4.26 12.10
C PRO A 60 5.81 -4.69 10.72
N SER A 61 5.19 -5.75 10.17
CA SER A 61 5.50 -6.18 8.81
C SER A 61 5.08 -5.13 7.79
N GLY A 62 3.92 -4.51 8.02
CA GLY A 62 3.45 -3.44 7.15
C GLY A 62 4.38 -2.24 7.17
N GLU A 63 4.90 -1.90 8.34
CA GLU A 63 5.84 -0.79 8.46
C GLU A 63 7.13 -1.08 7.71
N ALA A 64 7.61 -2.31 7.79
CA ALA A 64 8.81 -2.68 7.05
C ALA A 64 8.59 -2.56 5.55
N LEU A 65 7.44 -3.01 5.07
CA LEU A 65 7.12 -2.88 3.65
C LEU A 65 6.98 -1.42 3.25
N LEU A 66 6.40 -0.61 4.11
CA LEU A 66 6.24 0.81 3.82
C LEU A 66 7.59 1.49 3.61
N LYS A 67 8.54 1.21 4.48
CA LYS A 67 9.88 1.78 4.34
C LYS A 67 10.51 1.34 3.03
N HIS A 68 10.36 0.08 2.68
CA HIS A 68 10.88 -0.44 1.43
C HIS A 68 10.23 0.24 0.23
N ALA A 69 8.91 0.38 0.28
CA ALA A 69 8.17 1.01 -0.81
C ALA A 69 8.56 2.47 -0.98
N GLU A 70 8.71 3.18 0.13
CA GLU A 70 9.11 4.57 0.05
C GLU A 70 10.51 4.74 -0.53
N ALA A 71 11.41 3.85 -0.18
CA ALA A 71 12.74 3.87 -0.74
C ALA A 71 12.70 3.67 -2.25
N CYS A 72 11.86 2.75 -2.71
CA CYS A 72 11.71 2.51 -4.15
C CYS A 72 11.14 3.74 -4.85
N LEU A 73 10.16 4.38 -4.24
CA LEU A 73 9.57 5.58 -4.82
C LEU A 73 10.57 6.71 -4.91
N LEU A 74 11.32 6.92 -3.84
CA LEU A 74 12.32 7.98 -3.82
C LEU A 74 13.38 7.75 -4.87
N TYR A 75 13.81 6.51 -5.00
CA TYR A 75 14.82 6.18 -5.99
C TYR A 75 14.28 6.45 -7.40
N THR A 76 13.05 6.06 -7.66
CA THR A 76 12.44 6.30 -8.96
C THR A 76 12.32 7.80 -9.24
N SER A 77 11.90 8.55 -8.25
CA SER A 77 11.75 10.00 -8.39
C SER A 77 13.09 10.67 -8.67
N ASP A 78 14.14 10.24 -7.97
CA ASP A 78 15.47 10.77 -8.19
C ASP A 78 15.92 10.54 -9.62
N ALA A 79 15.69 9.34 -10.11
CA ALA A 79 16.05 9.02 -11.49
C ALA A 79 15.31 9.92 -12.47
N ALA A 80 14.04 10.16 -12.21
CA ALA A 80 13.24 11.04 -13.06
C ALA A 80 13.77 12.46 -13.01
N ASP A 81 14.12 12.93 -11.83
CA ASP A 81 14.65 14.27 -11.66
C ASP A 81 15.95 14.45 -12.41
N GLU A 82 16.79 13.45 -12.36
CA GLU A 82 18.08 13.55 -13.05
C GLU A 82 17.92 13.70 -14.53
N ARG A 83 16.92 13.05 -15.08
CA ARG A 83 16.68 13.18 -16.51
C ARG A 83 16.14 14.55 -16.88
N SER A 84 15.54 15.20 -15.94
CA SER A 84 15.01 16.53 -16.15
C SER A 84 16.15 17.53 -16.23
#